data_59beae4f384b0363122e1e0515fa7eed
#
_entry.id   59beae4f384b0363122e1e0515fa7eed
#
_cell.length_a   1.000
_cell.length_b   1.000
_cell.length_c   1.000
_cell.angle_alpha   90.00
_cell.angle_beta   90.00
_cell.angle_gamma   90.00
#
_symmetry.space_group_name_H-M   'P 1'
#
loop_
_entity.id
_entity.type
_entity.pdbx_description
1 polymer ?
#
loop_
_entity_poly.entity_id
_entity_poly.type
_entity_poly.pdbx_seq_one_letter_code
_entity_poly.pdbx_strand_id
1 'polypeptide(L)'
;MAIREILVVPHPVLKQVSTPVEAVDDALRALMDDMLETMYDAPGIGLAAVQIGVPKRVIVMDLARQDEPKEPRYFVNPEIVWASEETAPYEEGCLSVPEIYDEVERPARVKLKYLNYQGEAVEEDAEGMFAVCIQHEMDHLEGVLFIDHLSRLKREQAIKKVKKLVRAA
;
A
#
# COMPACT_ATOMS: atom_id res chain seq x y z
N MET A 1 15.63 11.04 7.82
CA MET A 1 14.19 10.84 7.54
C MET A 1 13.68 12.04 6.75
N ALA A 2 12.98 11.80 5.67
CA ALA A 2 12.47 12.86 4.80
C ALA A 2 11.07 12.51 4.30
N ILE A 3 10.23 13.54 4.18
CA ILE A 3 8.91 13.42 3.57
C ILE A 3 9.08 13.51 2.06
N ARG A 4 8.51 12.55 1.33
CA ARG A 4 8.56 12.50 -0.12
C ARG A 4 7.18 12.74 -0.72
N GLU A 5 7.13 13.16 -1.97
CA GLU A 5 5.88 13.37 -2.69
C GLU A 5 5.19 12.04 -2.98
N ILE A 6 3.90 11.94 -2.63
CA ILE A 6 3.07 10.79 -3.00
C ILE A 6 2.49 11.07 -4.39
N LEU A 7 2.78 10.17 -5.33
CA LEU A 7 2.29 10.28 -6.70
C LEU A 7 0.84 9.84 -6.76
N VAL A 8 0.06 10.50 -7.62
CA VAL A 8 -1.37 10.22 -7.77
C VAL A 8 -1.70 9.79 -9.20
N VAL A 9 -2.85 9.09 -9.35
CA VAL A 9 -3.31 8.67 -10.68
C VAL A 9 -3.48 9.91 -11.58
N PRO A 10 -3.21 9.81 -12.87
CA PRO A 10 -2.79 8.62 -13.62
C PRO A 10 -1.27 8.51 -13.82
N HIS A 11 -0.46 8.88 -12.85
CA HIS A 11 1.00 8.82 -12.97
C HIS A 11 1.44 7.41 -13.40
N PRO A 12 2.24 7.29 -14.49
CA PRO A 12 2.54 5.96 -15.06
C PRO A 12 3.34 5.04 -14.14
N VAL A 13 4.11 5.56 -13.18
CA VAL A 13 4.87 4.72 -12.25
C VAL A 13 3.96 3.82 -11.41
N LEU A 14 2.72 4.25 -11.15
CA LEU A 14 1.76 3.48 -10.35
C LEU A 14 1.33 2.18 -11.04
N LYS A 15 1.57 2.06 -12.33
CA LYS A 15 1.27 0.85 -13.11
C LYS A 15 2.49 -0.05 -13.32
N GLN A 16 3.64 0.32 -12.80
CA GLN A 16 4.84 -0.50 -12.91
C GLN A 16 4.80 -1.66 -11.91
N VAL A 17 5.29 -2.82 -12.36
CA VAL A 17 5.51 -3.96 -11.47
C VAL A 17 6.80 -3.72 -10.70
N SER A 18 6.71 -3.76 -9.38
CA SER A 18 7.86 -3.54 -8.51
C SER A 18 8.79 -4.76 -8.50
N THR A 19 10.09 -4.50 -8.41
CA THR A 19 11.11 -5.56 -8.40
C THR A 19 11.47 -5.95 -6.97
N PRO A 20 11.85 -7.24 -6.75
CA PRO A 20 12.33 -7.67 -5.44
C PRO A 20 13.58 -6.93 -5.00
N VAL A 21 13.75 -6.80 -3.70
CA VAL A 21 14.95 -6.23 -3.07
C VAL A 21 15.93 -7.36 -2.78
N GLU A 22 17.20 -7.15 -3.08
CA GLU A 22 18.23 -8.18 -2.89
C GLU A 22 18.58 -8.41 -1.42
N ALA A 23 18.60 -7.34 -0.62
CA ALA A 23 18.96 -7.42 0.80
C ALA A 23 18.37 -6.24 1.57
N VAL A 24 18.12 -6.47 2.87
CA VAL A 24 17.73 -5.39 3.78
C VAL A 24 19.00 -4.78 4.36
N ASP A 25 19.41 -3.67 3.80
CA ASP A 25 20.60 -2.92 4.20
C ASP A 25 20.23 -1.55 4.76
N ASP A 26 21.23 -0.75 5.14
CA ASP A 26 20.99 0.57 5.71
C ASP A 26 20.32 1.52 4.72
N ALA A 27 20.62 1.42 3.43
CA ALA A 27 19.98 2.24 2.40
C ALA A 27 18.49 1.92 2.29
N LEU A 28 18.13 0.63 2.37
CA LEU A 28 16.73 0.22 2.35
C LEU A 28 15.99 0.67 3.61
N ARG A 29 16.65 0.58 4.77
CA ARG A 29 16.06 1.07 6.03
C ARG A 29 15.82 2.58 5.98
N ALA A 30 16.74 3.35 5.39
CA ALA A 30 16.55 4.79 5.19
C ALA A 30 15.32 5.06 4.29
N LEU A 31 15.15 4.27 3.23
CA LEU A 31 13.95 4.36 2.37
C LEU A 31 12.67 4.07 3.17
N MET A 32 12.68 3.00 3.97
CA MET A 32 11.51 2.64 4.79
C MET A 32 11.19 3.72 5.82
N ASP A 33 12.21 4.34 6.40
CA ASP A 33 12.03 5.44 7.34
C ASP A 33 11.38 6.66 6.65
N ASP A 34 11.82 7.01 5.44
CA ASP A 34 11.23 8.07 4.64
C ASP A 34 9.76 7.74 4.28
N MET A 35 9.50 6.49 3.90
CA MET A 35 8.15 6.03 3.57
C MET A 35 7.21 6.16 4.78
N LEU A 36 7.67 5.76 5.94
CA LEU A 36 6.87 5.80 7.16
C LEU A 36 6.55 7.25 7.56
N GLU A 37 7.53 8.14 7.50
CA GLU A 37 7.33 9.56 7.77
C GLU A 37 6.35 10.19 6.78
N THR A 38 6.51 9.87 5.50
CA THR A 38 5.61 10.32 4.44
C THR A 38 4.17 9.84 4.68
N MET A 39 4.02 8.57 5.06
CA MET A 39 2.72 7.98 5.38
C MET A 39 2.03 8.71 6.55
N TYR A 40 2.76 8.97 7.63
CA TYR A 40 2.20 9.67 8.79
C TYR A 40 1.82 11.11 8.46
N ASP A 41 2.62 11.78 7.64
CA ASP A 41 2.34 13.17 7.22
C ASP A 41 1.08 13.27 6.37
N ALA A 42 0.78 12.27 5.55
CA ALA A 42 -0.31 12.30 4.57
C ALA A 42 -1.74 12.53 5.12
N PRO A 43 -2.22 12.05 6.30
CA PRO A 43 -1.92 10.83 7.03
C PRO A 43 -2.55 9.58 6.40
N GLY A 44 -1.86 8.46 6.49
CA GLY A 44 -2.31 7.19 5.97
C GLY A 44 -1.95 6.04 6.88
N ILE A 45 -2.46 4.83 6.56
CA ILE A 45 -2.21 3.62 7.36
C ILE A 45 -1.30 2.63 6.65
N GLY A 46 -1.06 2.82 5.36
CA GLY A 46 -0.16 2.00 4.56
C GLY A 46 0.40 2.76 3.39
N LEU A 47 1.59 2.37 2.93
CA LEU A 47 2.23 2.98 1.77
C LEU A 47 3.19 1.98 1.13
N ALA A 48 3.10 1.85 -0.20
CA ALA A 48 4.05 1.06 -0.99
C ALA A 48 5.10 1.99 -1.61
N ALA A 49 6.31 1.51 -1.77
CA ALA A 49 7.43 2.32 -2.28
C ALA A 49 7.16 2.92 -3.67
N VAL A 50 6.43 2.21 -4.51
CA VAL A 50 6.07 2.70 -5.85
C VAL A 50 5.26 4.00 -5.81
N GLN A 51 4.52 4.23 -4.73
CA GLN A 51 3.72 5.45 -4.57
C GLN A 51 4.58 6.72 -4.39
N ILE A 52 5.84 6.55 -4.04
CA ILE A 52 6.82 7.65 -3.99
C ILE A 52 7.87 7.54 -5.10
N GLY A 53 7.55 6.79 -6.16
CA GLY A 53 8.38 6.69 -7.35
C GLY A 53 9.49 5.65 -7.29
N VAL A 54 9.48 4.76 -6.31
CA VAL A 54 10.49 3.70 -6.14
C VAL A 54 9.85 2.34 -6.39
N PRO A 55 10.00 1.75 -7.58
CA PRO A 55 9.32 0.49 -7.93
C PRO A 55 10.03 -0.73 -7.32
N LYS A 56 10.07 -0.79 -6.00
CA LYS A 56 10.64 -1.91 -5.22
C LYS A 56 9.58 -2.52 -4.33
N ARG A 57 9.69 -3.80 -4.05
CA ARG A 57 8.71 -4.55 -3.26
C ARG A 57 8.89 -4.28 -1.76
N VAL A 58 8.49 -3.09 -1.35
CA VAL A 58 8.59 -2.60 0.03
C VAL A 58 7.29 -1.89 0.43
N ILE A 59 6.78 -2.23 1.60
CA ILE A 59 5.55 -1.67 2.17
C ILE A 59 5.82 -1.26 3.61
N VAL A 60 5.28 -0.12 4.03
CA VAL A 60 5.19 0.27 5.44
C VAL A 60 3.73 0.39 5.83
N MET A 61 3.43 0.18 7.11
CA MET A 61 2.06 0.16 7.62
C MET A 61 2.05 0.49 9.10
N ASP A 62 0.97 1.15 9.54
CA ASP A 62 0.67 1.32 10.96
C ASP A 62 -0.84 1.37 11.11
N LEU A 63 -1.41 0.34 11.74
CA LEU A 63 -2.83 0.21 11.97
C LEU A 63 -3.28 0.69 13.36
N ALA A 64 -2.36 1.21 14.16
CA ALA A 64 -2.68 1.77 15.47
C ALA A 64 -3.62 2.97 15.32
N ARG A 65 -4.60 3.08 16.22
CA ARG A 65 -5.53 4.21 16.24
C ARG A 65 -4.83 5.45 16.80
N GLN A 66 -5.42 6.63 16.60
CA GLN A 66 -4.83 7.89 17.06
C GLN A 66 -4.57 7.93 18.56
N ASP A 67 -5.42 7.27 19.36
CA ASP A 67 -5.31 7.21 20.82
C ASP A 67 -4.41 6.09 21.31
N GLU A 68 -3.80 5.32 20.41
CA GLU A 68 -2.91 4.21 20.71
C GLU A 68 -1.46 4.56 20.37
N PRO A 69 -0.46 3.93 21.03
CA PRO A 69 0.94 4.08 20.62
C PRO A 69 1.15 3.66 19.18
N LYS A 70 2.03 4.35 18.48
CA LYS A 70 2.41 3.98 17.12
C LYS A 70 2.99 2.56 17.09
N GLU A 71 2.59 1.79 16.07
CA GLU A 71 3.04 0.42 15.88
C GLU A 71 3.45 0.21 14.42
N PRO A 72 4.57 0.82 13.99
CA PRO A 72 4.99 0.73 12.60
C PRO A 72 5.41 -0.69 12.24
N ARG A 73 5.02 -1.11 11.04
CA ARG A 73 5.35 -2.43 10.48
C ARG A 73 5.96 -2.26 9.10
N TYR A 74 6.87 -3.16 8.76
CA TYR A 74 7.63 -3.11 7.52
C TYR A 74 7.59 -4.46 6.83
N PHE A 75 7.35 -4.44 5.52
CA PHE A 75 7.21 -5.66 4.72
C PHE A 75 8.11 -5.55 3.50
N VAL A 76 9.17 -6.34 3.47
CA VAL A 76 10.11 -6.39 2.34
C VAL A 76 9.92 -7.71 1.60
N ASN A 77 9.76 -7.63 0.28
CA ASN A 77 9.49 -8.79 -0.58
C ASN A 77 8.32 -9.62 -0.07
N PRO A 78 7.16 -9.00 0.27
CA PRO A 78 6.04 -9.76 0.79
C PRO A 78 5.44 -10.68 -0.28
N GLU A 79 4.96 -11.84 0.18
CA GLU A 79 4.36 -12.86 -0.66
C GLU A 79 3.14 -13.44 0.06
N ILE A 80 2.02 -13.59 -0.65
CA ILE A 80 0.85 -14.29 -0.14
C ILE A 80 1.02 -15.77 -0.49
N VAL A 81 1.16 -16.62 0.53
CA VAL A 81 1.35 -18.06 0.34
C VAL A 81 0.05 -18.84 0.46
N TRP A 82 -1.00 -18.21 0.98
CA TRP A 82 -2.34 -18.78 1.07
C TRP A 82 -3.36 -17.67 1.19
N ALA A 83 -4.52 -17.87 0.59
CA ALA A 83 -5.66 -16.95 0.71
C ALA A 83 -6.94 -17.74 0.92
N SER A 84 -7.83 -17.23 1.79
CA SER A 84 -9.12 -17.88 2.06
C SER A 84 -10.04 -17.83 0.84
N GLU A 85 -10.92 -18.83 0.71
CA GLU A 85 -12.01 -18.80 -0.29
C GLU A 85 -13.08 -17.80 0.13
N GLU A 86 -13.28 -17.66 1.45
CA GLU A 86 -14.17 -16.66 1.99
C GLU A 86 -13.65 -15.28 1.68
N THR A 87 -14.52 -14.39 1.18
CA THR A 87 -14.21 -13.00 0.90
C THR A 87 -14.98 -12.09 1.82
N ALA A 88 -14.49 -10.87 1.99
CA ALA A 88 -15.17 -9.84 2.77
C ALA A 88 -15.08 -8.51 2.02
N PRO A 89 -16.20 -7.75 1.99
CA PRO A 89 -16.16 -6.41 1.40
C PRO A 89 -15.63 -5.41 2.42
N TYR A 90 -14.93 -4.41 1.91
CA TYR A 90 -14.43 -3.31 2.74
C TYR A 90 -14.32 -2.04 1.91
N GLU A 91 -14.70 -0.91 2.48
CA GLU A 91 -14.54 0.38 1.82
C GLU A 91 -13.08 0.79 1.86
N GLU A 92 -12.46 0.92 0.70
CA GLU A 92 -11.05 1.26 0.55
C GLU A 92 -10.85 2.65 0.00
N GLY A 93 -9.74 3.26 0.40
CA GLY A 93 -9.25 4.50 -0.17
C GLY A 93 -7.74 4.39 -0.31
N CYS A 94 -7.12 5.33 -1.02
CA CYS A 94 -5.70 5.28 -1.28
C CYS A 94 -5.12 6.68 -1.37
N LEU A 95 -3.92 6.89 -0.82
CA LEU A 95 -3.23 8.19 -0.90
C LEU A 95 -2.91 8.59 -2.34
N SER A 96 -2.78 7.61 -3.25
CA SER A 96 -2.56 7.87 -4.69
C SER A 96 -3.85 8.10 -5.47
N VAL A 97 -5.01 7.92 -4.83
CA VAL A 97 -6.34 8.19 -5.39
C VAL A 97 -7.11 9.02 -4.36
N PRO A 98 -6.70 10.28 -4.15
CA PRO A 98 -7.25 11.10 -3.06
C PRO A 98 -8.75 11.35 -3.20
N GLU A 99 -9.46 11.35 -2.06
CA GLU A 99 -10.88 11.65 -1.92
C GLU A 99 -11.82 10.67 -2.64
N ILE A 100 -11.31 9.53 -3.11
CA ILE A 100 -12.10 8.47 -3.70
C ILE A 100 -12.14 7.30 -2.73
N TYR A 101 -13.35 6.78 -2.46
CA TYR A 101 -13.58 5.62 -1.61
C TYR A 101 -14.60 4.73 -2.30
N ASP A 102 -14.37 3.42 -2.28
CA ASP A 102 -15.35 2.47 -2.80
C ASP A 102 -15.10 1.08 -2.21
N GLU A 103 -16.11 0.24 -2.28
CA GLU A 103 -16.05 -1.10 -1.74
C GLU A 103 -15.30 -2.04 -2.66
N VAL A 104 -14.36 -2.78 -2.08
CA VAL A 104 -13.60 -3.84 -2.76
C VAL A 104 -13.77 -5.12 -1.98
N GLU A 105 -14.01 -6.21 -2.69
CA GLU A 105 -14.12 -7.53 -2.09
C GLU A 105 -12.79 -8.27 -2.23
N ARG A 106 -12.26 -8.77 -1.11
CA ARG A 106 -10.98 -9.47 -1.07
C ARG A 106 -11.06 -10.70 -0.20
N PRO A 107 -10.14 -11.67 -0.37
CA PRO A 107 -10.01 -12.75 0.61
C PRO A 107 -10.00 -12.22 2.03
N ALA A 108 -10.82 -12.81 2.91
CA ALA A 108 -10.98 -12.33 4.29
C ALA A 108 -9.73 -12.60 5.13
N ARG A 109 -8.97 -13.64 4.78
CA ARG A 109 -7.73 -14.03 5.49
C ARG A 109 -6.68 -14.44 4.50
N VAL A 110 -5.42 -14.08 4.78
CA VAL A 110 -4.28 -14.49 3.98
C VAL A 110 -3.12 -14.88 4.90
N LYS A 111 -2.23 -15.71 4.40
CA LYS A 111 -0.98 -16.04 5.07
C LYS A 111 0.15 -15.38 4.27
N LEU A 112 1.03 -14.67 4.98
CA LEU A 112 2.11 -13.89 4.39
C LEU A 112 3.47 -14.46 4.74
N LYS A 113 4.43 -14.28 3.81
CA LYS A 113 5.87 -14.40 4.09
C LYS A 113 6.52 -13.10 3.66
N TYR A 114 7.42 -12.58 4.47
CA TYR A 114 8.14 -11.35 4.14
C TYR A 114 9.41 -11.23 4.98
N LEU A 115 10.26 -10.24 4.66
CA LEU A 115 11.37 -9.85 5.49
C LEU A 115 10.97 -8.60 6.27
N ASN A 116 11.33 -8.55 7.55
CA ASN A 116 11.04 -7.37 8.39
C ASN A 116 12.14 -6.30 8.26
N TYR A 117 12.07 -5.26 9.09
CA TYR A 117 13.01 -4.14 9.09
C TYR A 117 14.47 -4.59 9.32
N GLN A 118 14.68 -5.65 10.09
CA GLN A 118 15.99 -6.21 10.35
C GLN A 118 16.46 -7.20 9.29
N GLY A 119 15.61 -7.54 8.33
CA GLY A 119 15.93 -8.54 7.31
C GLY A 119 15.65 -9.98 7.72
N GLU A 120 14.92 -10.17 8.82
CA GLU A 120 14.54 -11.51 9.29
C GLU A 120 13.29 -12.00 8.55
N ALA A 121 13.27 -13.29 8.21
CA ALA A 121 12.12 -13.92 7.57
C ALA A 121 10.99 -14.11 8.57
N VAL A 122 9.80 -13.65 8.20
CA VAL A 122 8.59 -13.76 9.03
C VAL A 122 7.48 -14.40 8.20
N GLU A 123 6.70 -15.27 8.83
CA GLU A 123 5.49 -15.84 8.26
C GLU A 123 4.37 -15.61 9.27
N GLU A 124 3.25 -15.03 8.82
CA GLU A 124 2.13 -14.75 9.71
C GLU A 124 0.79 -14.75 8.98
N ASP A 125 -0.27 -14.91 9.75
CA ASP A 125 -1.64 -14.81 9.26
C ASP A 125 -2.14 -13.38 9.38
N ALA A 126 -2.91 -12.94 8.40
CA ALA A 126 -3.57 -11.63 8.39
C ALA A 126 -5.07 -11.82 8.24
N GLU A 127 -5.85 -11.09 9.05
CA GLU A 127 -7.29 -11.03 8.96
C GLU A 127 -7.78 -9.63 9.31
N GLY A 128 -9.06 -9.34 9.06
CA GLY A 128 -9.63 -8.02 9.35
C GLY A 128 -8.94 -6.91 8.58
N MET A 129 -8.75 -5.77 9.22
CA MET A 129 -8.14 -4.58 8.61
C MET A 129 -6.71 -4.87 8.09
N PHE A 130 -5.95 -5.70 8.80
CA PHE A 130 -4.61 -6.06 8.36
C PHE A 130 -4.65 -6.81 7.01
N ALA A 131 -5.57 -7.77 6.86
CA ALA A 131 -5.71 -8.49 5.59
C ALA A 131 -6.09 -7.54 4.45
N VAL A 132 -7.00 -6.61 4.68
CA VAL A 132 -7.41 -5.61 3.68
C VAL A 132 -6.23 -4.74 3.29
N CYS A 133 -5.56 -4.17 4.27
CA CYS A 133 -4.48 -3.22 4.05
C CYS A 133 -3.28 -3.86 3.33
N ILE A 134 -2.84 -5.04 3.79
CA ILE A 134 -1.68 -5.70 3.16
C ILE A 134 -1.98 -6.11 1.71
N GLN A 135 -3.18 -6.59 1.43
CA GLN A 135 -3.57 -6.95 0.06
C GLN A 135 -3.65 -5.72 -0.85
N HIS A 136 -4.19 -4.61 -0.33
CA HIS A 136 -4.24 -3.34 -1.05
C HIS A 136 -2.81 -2.87 -1.42
N GLU A 137 -1.89 -2.87 -0.45
CA GLU A 137 -0.51 -2.45 -0.68
C GLU A 137 0.24 -3.41 -1.59
N MET A 138 -0.01 -4.72 -1.49
CA MET A 138 0.63 -5.72 -2.37
C MET A 138 0.15 -5.57 -3.81
N ASP A 139 -1.09 -5.13 -4.04
CA ASP A 139 -1.57 -4.80 -5.39
C ASP A 139 -0.70 -3.71 -6.02
N HIS A 140 -0.30 -2.69 -5.26
CA HIS A 140 0.60 -1.65 -5.76
C HIS A 140 1.91 -2.24 -6.29
N LEU A 141 2.41 -3.30 -5.67
CA LEU A 141 3.64 -3.97 -6.12
C LEU A 141 3.48 -4.64 -7.49
N GLU A 142 2.26 -4.92 -7.90
CA GLU A 142 1.92 -5.49 -9.21
C GLU A 142 1.36 -4.45 -10.18
N GLY A 143 1.43 -3.17 -9.82
CA GLY A 143 0.90 -2.09 -10.65
C GLY A 143 -0.62 -1.99 -10.63
N VAL A 144 -1.27 -2.51 -9.59
CA VAL A 144 -2.73 -2.54 -9.45
C VAL A 144 -3.18 -1.58 -8.36
N LEU A 145 -4.21 -0.78 -8.65
CA LEU A 145 -4.84 0.14 -7.70
C LEU A 145 -6.20 -0.41 -7.29
N PHE A 146 -6.71 0.01 -6.11
CA PHE A 146 -8.03 -0.47 -5.69
C PHE A 146 -9.13 -0.14 -6.70
N ILE A 147 -9.03 0.99 -7.41
CA ILE A 147 -10.00 1.36 -8.45
C ILE A 147 -10.00 0.40 -9.64
N ASP A 148 -8.93 -0.38 -9.83
CA ASP A 148 -8.85 -1.40 -10.87
C ASP A 148 -9.79 -2.58 -10.59
N HIS A 149 -10.23 -2.75 -9.33
CA HIS A 149 -11.23 -3.74 -8.93
C HIS A 149 -12.66 -3.26 -9.15
N LEU A 150 -12.84 -1.98 -9.48
CA LEU A 150 -14.15 -1.37 -9.72
C LEU A 150 -14.55 -1.53 -11.20
N SER A 151 -15.80 -1.19 -11.51
CA SER A 151 -16.23 -1.15 -12.90
C SER A 151 -15.38 -0.13 -13.68
N ARG A 152 -15.28 -0.33 -14.99
CA ARG A 152 -14.57 0.59 -15.87
C ARG A 152 -15.08 2.02 -15.73
N LEU A 153 -16.42 2.19 -15.64
CA LEU A 153 -17.02 3.51 -15.48
C LEU A 153 -16.58 4.18 -14.16
N LYS A 154 -16.66 3.45 -13.04
CA LYS A 154 -16.25 3.99 -11.73
C LYS A 154 -14.77 4.35 -11.73
N ARG A 155 -13.91 3.50 -12.32
CA ARG A 155 -12.49 3.76 -12.42
C ARG A 155 -12.19 5.03 -13.22
N GLU A 156 -12.82 5.19 -14.37
CA GLU A 156 -12.64 6.36 -15.23
C GLU A 156 -13.13 7.65 -14.53
N GLN A 157 -14.25 7.57 -13.83
CA GLN A 157 -14.78 8.69 -13.04
C GLN A 157 -13.81 9.07 -11.90
N ALA A 158 -13.22 8.08 -11.24
CA ALA A 158 -12.26 8.31 -10.16
C ALA A 158 -11.02 9.04 -10.68
N ILE A 159 -10.45 8.59 -11.79
CA ILE A 159 -9.27 9.21 -12.42
C ILE A 159 -9.59 10.65 -12.84
N LYS A 160 -10.74 10.86 -13.44
CA LYS A 160 -11.18 12.20 -13.86
C LYS A 160 -11.32 13.15 -12.68
N LYS A 161 -11.89 12.67 -11.57
CA LYS A 161 -12.05 13.45 -10.34
C LYS A 161 -10.70 13.83 -9.74
N VAL A 162 -9.75 12.91 -9.69
CA VAL A 162 -8.40 13.17 -9.18
C VAL A 162 -7.68 14.20 -10.04
N LYS A 163 -7.77 14.08 -11.36
CA LYS A 163 -7.20 15.09 -12.28
C LYS A 163 -7.74 16.49 -12.00
N LYS A 164 -9.03 16.59 -11.70
CA LYS A 164 -9.68 17.86 -11.36
C LYS A 164 -9.14 18.44 -10.05
N LEU A 165 -8.96 17.58 -9.03
CA LEU A 165 -8.43 17.97 -7.73
C LEU A 165 -6.99 18.50 -7.85
N VAL A 166 -6.16 17.84 -8.65
CA VAL A 166 -4.77 18.24 -8.88
C VAL A 166 -4.69 19.60 -9.57
N ARG A 167 -5.58 19.86 -10.53
CA ARG A 167 -5.63 21.16 -11.22
C ARG A 167 -6.08 22.30 -10.31
N ALA A 168 -6.91 21.99 -9.31
CA ALA A 168 -7.45 23.00 -8.39
C ALA A 168 -6.47 23.34 -7.25
N ALA A 169 -5.45 22.51 -7.06
CA ALA A 169 -4.47 22.69 -6.00
C ALA A 169 -3.42 23.77 -6.31
#